data_829144e98464f415767e0a2f3eb4a6ac
#
_entry.id   829144e98464f415767e0a2f3eb4a6ac
#
_cell.length_a   1.000
_cell.length_b   1.000
_cell.length_c   1.000
_cell.angle_alpha   90.00
_cell.angle_beta   90.00
_cell.angle_gamma   90.00
#
_symmetry.space_group_name_H-M   'P 1'
#
loop_
_entity.id
_entity.type
_entity.pdbx_description
1 polymer ?
#
loop_
_entity_poly.entity_id
_entity_poly.type
_entity_poly.pdbx_seq_one_letter_code
_entity_poly.pdbx_strand_id
1 'polypeptide(L)'
;FDEIKRQYPCSKKFLIVCGTGNNGADGFALTRLLLLDGAEVHTVLIGDRKKETDQCKKQLEILSAYGCPVLEAIPENTAYDVIVDAIFGVGLSRNVEGIFADTIRKMNEIPGKKIALDMPSGISSDTGAVLKCAFRADCTITFAYEKIGMHLFPGNEYVGEIVTKQIGITDESFLTQMPGVMAFEMEDLRFLPKRASHSNKGSFGKLLLIAGSVDMAGAAVLSAKAAYTAGCGLVRVFTPEENRIPLQTSIPEAVLTTYHPEKLDASKLSEAMKWADVIVWTGNRNRECSTSDCENSAAKSICSGRP
;
A
#
# COMPACT_ATOMS: atom_id res chain seq x y z
N PHE A 1 16.43 -6.87 13.74
CA PHE A 1 17.89 -7.00 13.74
C PHE A 1 18.38 -7.71 12.49
N ASP A 2 18.05 -9.00 12.30
CA ASP A 2 18.56 -9.83 11.20
C ASP A 2 18.38 -9.21 9.82
N GLU A 3 17.25 -8.55 9.59
CA GLU A 3 16.98 -7.87 8.32
C GLU A 3 17.94 -6.70 8.07
N ILE A 4 18.20 -5.89 9.10
CA ILE A 4 19.14 -4.77 9.00
C ILE A 4 20.54 -5.30 8.69
N LYS A 5 20.96 -6.38 9.36
CA LYS A 5 22.27 -7.01 9.09
C LYS A 5 22.35 -7.63 7.70
N ARG A 6 21.23 -8.18 7.20
CA ARG A 6 21.14 -8.74 5.84
C ARG A 6 21.29 -7.66 4.77
N GLN A 7 20.60 -6.52 4.94
CA GLN A 7 20.62 -5.43 3.96
C GLN A 7 21.89 -4.57 4.06
N TYR A 8 22.38 -4.36 5.29
CA TYR A 8 23.52 -3.47 5.58
C TYR A 8 24.61 -4.17 6.39
N PRO A 9 25.22 -5.24 5.85
CA PRO A 9 26.17 -6.09 6.60
C PRO A 9 27.45 -5.38 7.03
N CYS A 10 27.84 -4.30 6.35
CA CYS A 10 29.05 -3.54 6.64
C CYS A 10 28.81 -2.36 7.57
N SER A 11 27.57 -2.07 7.95
CA SER A 11 27.24 -0.94 8.82
C SER A 11 27.69 -1.20 10.25
N LYS A 12 28.35 -0.21 10.84
CA LYS A 12 28.95 -0.29 12.19
C LYS A 12 28.41 0.76 13.13
N LYS A 13 27.91 1.89 12.60
CA LYS A 13 27.50 3.03 13.40
C LYS A 13 26.03 3.38 13.16
N PHE A 14 25.24 3.28 14.22
CA PHE A 14 23.80 3.41 14.16
C PHE A 14 23.30 4.57 15.03
N LEU A 15 22.31 5.30 14.50
CA LEU A 15 21.46 6.19 15.29
C LEU A 15 20.07 5.56 15.40
N ILE A 16 19.59 5.35 16.61
CA ILE A 16 18.23 4.85 16.85
C ILE A 16 17.46 5.88 17.66
N VAL A 17 16.38 6.42 17.08
CA VAL A 17 15.54 7.41 17.75
C VAL A 17 14.24 6.76 18.15
N CYS A 18 14.01 6.69 19.46
CA CYS A 18 12.90 6.02 20.09
C CYS A 18 11.89 7.01 20.64
N GLY A 19 10.60 6.71 20.47
CA GLY A 19 9.53 7.35 21.22
C GLY A 19 9.27 6.64 22.56
N THR A 20 8.30 7.15 23.32
CA THR A 20 7.90 6.60 24.62
C THR A 20 6.87 5.45 24.52
N GLY A 21 6.46 5.08 23.30
CA GLY A 21 5.51 4.01 23.01
C GLY A 21 6.15 2.64 22.78
N ASN A 22 5.34 1.69 22.33
CA ASN A 22 5.80 0.32 22.03
C ASN A 22 6.81 0.29 20.87
N ASN A 23 6.65 1.14 19.85
CA ASN A 23 7.63 1.24 18.78
C ASN A 23 9.03 1.66 19.32
N GLY A 24 9.05 2.58 20.29
CA GLY A 24 10.29 2.92 21.01
C GLY A 24 10.89 1.75 21.77
N ALA A 25 10.05 0.89 22.38
CA ALA A 25 10.50 -0.34 23.01
C ALA A 25 11.21 -1.28 22.01
N ASP A 26 10.68 -1.40 20.79
CA ASP A 26 11.31 -2.18 19.71
C ASP A 26 12.66 -1.58 19.31
N GLY A 27 12.75 -0.24 19.27
CA GLY A 27 14.01 0.47 19.05
C GLY A 27 15.06 0.18 20.12
N PHE A 28 14.68 0.14 21.40
CA PHE A 28 15.60 -0.22 22.49
C PHE A 28 16.02 -1.69 22.44
N ALA A 29 15.11 -2.59 22.08
CA ALA A 29 15.46 -3.99 21.84
C ALA A 29 16.47 -4.14 20.69
N LEU A 30 16.26 -3.41 19.60
CA LEU A 30 17.18 -3.36 18.46
C LEU A 30 18.54 -2.80 18.88
N THR A 31 18.58 -1.71 19.67
CA THR A 31 19.82 -1.15 20.22
C THR A 31 20.64 -2.21 20.92
N ARG A 32 20.04 -2.96 21.81
CA ARG A 32 20.71 -4.04 22.56
C ARG A 32 21.29 -5.10 21.63
N LEU A 33 20.54 -5.54 20.63
CA LEU A 33 21.00 -6.55 19.69
C LEU A 33 22.17 -6.07 18.84
N LEU A 34 22.17 -4.81 18.42
CA LEU A 34 23.27 -4.21 17.68
C LEU A 34 24.53 -4.03 18.52
N LEU A 35 24.38 -3.64 19.81
CA LEU A 35 25.48 -3.58 20.76
C LEU A 35 26.13 -4.95 20.99
N LEU A 36 25.33 -5.99 21.17
CA LEU A 36 25.80 -7.36 21.31
C LEU A 36 26.52 -7.89 20.07
N ASP A 37 26.16 -7.37 18.90
CA ASP A 37 26.84 -7.66 17.63
C ASP A 37 28.09 -6.80 17.39
N GLY A 38 28.45 -5.94 18.36
CA GLY A 38 29.65 -5.12 18.32
C GLY A 38 29.53 -3.81 17.56
N ALA A 39 28.32 -3.36 17.26
CA ALA A 39 28.08 -2.07 16.60
C ALA A 39 28.21 -0.89 17.60
N GLU A 40 28.59 0.28 17.09
CA GLU A 40 28.48 1.56 17.80
C GLU A 40 27.04 2.08 17.64
N VAL A 41 26.33 2.29 18.74
CA VAL A 41 24.94 2.71 18.71
C VAL A 41 24.71 3.93 19.58
N HIS A 42 24.21 5.00 18.96
CA HIS A 42 23.65 6.14 19.68
C HIS A 42 22.14 5.99 19.75
N THR A 43 21.62 5.85 20.94
CA THR A 43 20.17 5.70 21.17
C THR A 43 19.62 6.97 21.80
N VAL A 44 18.58 7.53 21.18
CA VAL A 44 17.93 8.77 21.61
C VAL A 44 16.50 8.46 22.00
N LEU A 45 16.07 8.93 23.16
CA LEU A 45 14.67 8.89 23.58
C LEU A 45 14.08 10.29 23.50
N ILE A 46 12.98 10.43 22.76
CA ILE A 46 12.24 11.68 22.67
C ILE A 46 10.81 11.54 23.19
N GLY A 47 10.35 12.59 23.85
CA GLY A 47 9.02 12.64 24.46
C GLY A 47 9.02 12.68 25.98
N ASP A 48 7.83 12.75 26.54
CA ASP A 48 7.63 12.82 27.99
C ASP A 48 7.75 11.43 28.62
N ARG A 49 8.78 11.22 29.42
CA ARG A 49 9.03 9.95 30.14
C ARG A 49 7.86 9.48 31.01
N LYS A 50 7.02 10.38 31.46
CA LYS A 50 5.81 10.02 32.22
C LYS A 50 4.78 9.27 31.37
N LYS A 51 4.91 9.34 30.05
CA LYS A 51 4.05 8.67 29.07
C LYS A 51 4.66 7.38 28.51
N GLU A 52 5.76 6.92 29.08
CA GLU A 52 6.36 5.64 28.69
C GLU A 52 5.38 4.48 28.93
N THR A 53 5.20 3.65 27.92
CA THR A 53 4.47 2.38 28.09
C THR A 53 5.26 1.42 28.97
N ASP A 54 4.58 0.44 29.56
CA ASP A 54 5.27 -0.55 30.42
C ASP A 54 6.32 -1.35 29.65
N GLN A 55 6.07 -1.61 28.37
CA GLN A 55 7.05 -2.26 27.49
C GLN A 55 8.27 -1.36 27.25
N CYS A 56 8.05 -0.07 27.04
CA CYS A 56 9.13 0.91 26.88
C CYS A 56 10.02 0.96 28.13
N LYS A 57 9.42 1.09 29.32
CA LYS A 57 10.13 1.08 30.62
C LYS A 57 10.96 -0.19 30.79
N LYS A 58 10.35 -1.35 30.54
CA LYS A 58 11.03 -2.64 30.66
C LYS A 58 12.25 -2.76 29.73
N GLN A 59 12.13 -2.33 28.48
CA GLN A 59 13.26 -2.38 27.56
C GLN A 59 14.34 -1.36 27.92
N LEU A 60 13.99 -0.19 28.45
CA LEU A 60 14.93 0.78 28.99
C LEU A 60 15.70 0.22 30.21
N GLU A 61 15.03 -0.44 31.14
CA GLU A 61 15.67 -1.08 32.29
C GLU A 61 16.69 -2.13 31.81
N ILE A 62 16.29 -2.97 30.87
CA ILE A 62 17.18 -3.98 30.29
C ILE A 62 18.38 -3.31 29.63
N LEU A 63 18.16 -2.29 28.78
CA LEU A 63 19.23 -1.58 28.08
C LEU A 63 20.20 -0.90 29.07
N SER A 64 19.69 -0.32 30.14
CA SER A 64 20.48 0.27 31.23
C SER A 64 21.41 -0.74 31.86
N ALA A 65 20.95 -2.00 32.06
CA ALA A 65 21.80 -3.07 32.62
C ALA A 65 22.98 -3.43 31.70
N TYR A 66 22.89 -3.14 30.39
CA TYR A 66 24.03 -3.27 29.47
C TYR A 66 24.95 -2.05 29.44
N GLY A 67 24.70 -1.04 30.31
CA GLY A 67 25.54 0.16 30.39
C GLY A 67 25.42 1.11 29.19
N CYS A 68 24.40 0.95 28.35
CA CYS A 68 24.19 1.81 27.18
C CYS A 68 23.52 3.13 27.62
N PRO A 69 24.17 4.29 27.40
CA PRO A 69 23.55 5.58 27.68
C PRO A 69 22.43 5.86 26.67
N VAL A 70 21.29 6.32 27.18
CA VAL A 70 20.21 6.82 26.36
C VAL A 70 20.24 8.35 26.38
N LEU A 71 20.38 8.93 25.19
CA LEU A 71 20.54 10.36 24.98
C LEU A 71 19.15 11.05 24.90
N GLU A 72 19.13 12.35 25.21
CA GLU A 72 17.89 13.18 25.08
C GLU A 72 17.84 13.95 23.75
N ALA A 73 18.95 13.98 23.01
CA ALA A 73 19.06 14.65 21.72
C ALA A 73 20.06 13.93 20.80
N ILE A 74 19.86 14.10 19.50
CA ILE A 74 20.78 13.56 18.49
C ILE A 74 22.12 14.32 18.60
N PRO A 75 23.24 13.60 18.76
CA PRO A 75 24.57 14.21 18.76
C PRO A 75 24.85 15.02 17.51
N GLU A 76 25.51 16.17 17.69
CA GLU A 76 25.91 17.00 16.56
C GLU A 76 27.19 16.48 15.91
N ASN A 77 27.38 16.81 14.62
CA ASN A 77 28.58 16.48 13.86
C ASN A 77 28.99 14.99 13.89
N THR A 78 27.99 14.11 14.00
CA THR A 78 28.22 12.66 14.01
C THR A 78 27.65 12.06 12.72
N ALA A 79 28.51 11.32 12.00
CA ALA A 79 28.07 10.54 10.85
C ALA A 79 27.56 9.16 11.30
N TYR A 80 26.55 8.66 10.61
CA TYR A 80 25.94 7.34 10.84
C TYR A 80 25.84 6.57 9.54
N ASP A 81 26.04 5.26 9.61
CA ASP A 81 25.77 4.37 8.47
C ASP A 81 24.27 4.17 8.28
N VAL A 82 23.56 4.00 9.42
CA VAL A 82 22.13 3.73 9.45
C VAL A 82 21.43 4.59 10.52
N ILE A 83 20.33 5.21 10.14
CA ILE A 83 19.41 5.96 11.01
C ILE A 83 18.11 5.17 11.12
N VAL A 84 17.71 4.86 12.34
CA VAL A 84 16.48 4.07 12.62
C VAL A 84 15.44 4.95 13.29
N ASP A 85 14.28 5.02 12.67
CA ASP A 85 13.07 5.64 13.23
C ASP A 85 12.26 4.58 14.00
N ALA A 86 12.21 4.76 15.30
CA ALA A 86 11.41 3.99 16.24
C ALA A 86 10.54 4.91 17.12
N ILE A 87 10.08 6.06 16.58
CA ILE A 87 9.34 7.06 17.33
C ILE A 87 7.87 6.67 17.43
N PHE A 88 7.20 6.53 16.28
CA PHE A 88 5.78 6.20 16.21
C PHE A 88 5.56 4.99 15.29
N GLY A 89 4.69 4.07 15.70
CA GLY A 89 4.16 2.99 14.87
C GLY A 89 2.71 3.25 14.48
N VAL A 90 1.89 2.21 14.35
CA VAL A 90 0.47 2.26 13.91
C VAL A 90 -0.45 3.13 14.77
N GLY A 91 -0.08 3.45 16.02
CA GLY A 91 -0.92 4.21 16.95
C GLY A 91 -0.95 5.73 16.72
N LEU A 92 -0.29 6.25 15.72
CA LEU A 92 -0.22 7.68 15.48
C LEU A 92 -1.49 8.19 14.76
N SER A 93 -2.28 9.01 15.46
CA SER A 93 -3.53 9.58 14.93
C SER A 93 -3.58 11.12 14.93
N ARG A 94 -2.49 11.77 15.34
CA ARG A 94 -2.41 13.24 15.48
C ARG A 94 -1.26 13.81 14.68
N ASN A 95 -1.33 15.11 14.38
CA ASN A 95 -0.22 15.82 13.77
C ASN A 95 1.06 15.73 14.59
N VAL A 96 2.17 15.56 13.90
CA VAL A 96 3.51 15.56 14.47
C VAL A 96 4.00 17.00 14.62
N GLU A 97 4.25 17.43 15.85
CA GLU A 97 4.61 18.82 16.19
C GLU A 97 5.74 18.87 17.23
N GLY A 98 6.29 20.08 17.43
CA GLY A 98 7.32 20.36 18.43
C GLY A 98 8.55 19.47 18.28
N ILE A 99 9.07 18.98 19.41
CA ILE A 99 10.31 18.19 19.45
C ILE A 99 10.30 16.98 18.50
N PHE A 100 9.15 16.34 18.32
CA PHE A 100 9.04 15.20 17.40
C PHE A 100 9.24 15.63 15.95
N ALA A 101 8.60 16.72 15.52
CA ALA A 101 8.76 17.24 14.16
C ALA A 101 10.19 17.71 13.90
N ASP A 102 10.80 18.39 14.87
CA ASP A 102 12.17 18.89 14.75
C ASP A 102 13.18 17.73 14.68
N THR A 103 12.97 16.69 15.50
CA THR A 103 13.79 15.50 15.47
C THR A 103 13.65 14.75 14.15
N ILE A 104 12.44 14.55 13.63
CA ILE A 104 12.21 13.88 12.34
C ILE A 104 12.88 14.66 11.20
N ARG A 105 12.78 16.00 11.17
CA ARG A 105 13.47 16.81 10.17
C ARG A 105 14.97 16.61 10.25
N LYS A 106 15.54 16.68 11.47
CA LYS A 106 16.97 16.43 11.68
C LYS A 106 17.40 15.04 11.20
N MET A 107 16.60 13.99 11.50
CA MET A 107 16.87 12.63 11.01
C MET A 107 16.87 12.54 9.48
N ASN A 108 15.93 13.23 8.84
CA ASN A 108 15.86 13.26 7.36
C ASN A 108 17.07 13.92 6.72
N GLU A 109 17.68 14.91 7.37
CA GLU A 109 18.87 15.66 6.89
C GLU A 109 20.18 14.91 7.11
N ILE A 110 20.27 14.04 8.12
CA ILE A 110 21.49 13.28 8.42
C ILE A 110 21.78 12.31 7.26
N PRO A 111 23.00 12.32 6.69
CA PRO A 111 23.42 11.33 5.71
C PRO A 111 23.45 9.92 6.32
N GLY A 112 23.07 8.92 5.52
CA GLY A 112 23.04 7.51 5.93
C GLY A 112 21.76 6.83 5.45
N LYS A 113 21.70 5.50 5.58
CA LYS A 113 20.54 4.71 5.25
C LYS A 113 19.46 4.90 6.30
N LYS A 114 18.22 5.09 5.86
CA LYS A 114 17.08 5.41 6.70
C LYS A 114 16.13 4.23 6.80
N ILE A 115 15.92 3.73 7.99
CA ILE A 115 15.03 2.58 8.25
C ILE A 115 13.93 3.02 9.22
N ALA A 116 12.68 2.71 8.88
CA ALA A 116 11.58 2.84 9.81
C ALA A 116 11.19 1.49 10.41
N LEU A 117 10.93 1.46 11.72
CA LEU A 117 10.33 0.32 12.38
C LEU A 117 8.81 0.48 12.38
N ASP A 118 8.12 -0.54 11.93
CA ASP A 118 6.68 -0.68 11.81
C ASP A 118 6.03 0.29 10.81
N MET A 119 6.14 1.58 11.01
CA MET A 119 5.68 2.65 10.12
C MET A 119 6.66 3.83 10.15
N PRO A 120 6.88 4.53 9.03
CA PRO A 120 7.57 5.82 9.10
C PRO A 120 6.80 6.79 9.98
N SER A 121 7.48 7.36 10.97
CA SER A 121 6.86 8.32 11.90
C SER A 121 6.30 9.52 11.14
N GLY A 122 5.02 9.81 11.38
CA GLY A 122 4.29 10.88 10.72
C GLY A 122 3.41 10.45 9.55
N ILE A 123 3.38 9.16 9.20
CA ILE A 123 2.46 8.58 8.23
C ILE A 123 1.30 7.89 8.95
N SER A 124 0.08 8.17 8.53
CA SER A 124 -1.12 7.47 9.01
C SER A 124 -1.14 6.04 8.46
N SER A 125 -1.23 5.04 9.35
CA SER A 125 -1.32 3.63 8.98
C SER A 125 -2.56 3.27 8.16
N ASP A 126 -3.65 4.02 8.33
CA ASP A 126 -4.94 3.73 7.71
C ASP A 126 -5.14 4.45 6.38
N THR A 127 -4.62 5.68 6.27
CA THR A 127 -4.94 6.57 5.13
C THR A 127 -3.74 6.94 4.27
N GLY A 128 -2.51 6.68 4.73
CA GLY A 128 -1.28 7.13 4.08
C GLY A 128 -1.06 8.65 4.15
N ALA A 129 -1.89 9.38 4.87
CA ALA A 129 -1.75 10.83 5.00
C ALA A 129 -0.48 11.20 5.78
N VAL A 130 0.22 12.23 5.33
CA VAL A 130 1.32 12.85 6.07
C VAL A 130 0.75 13.73 7.18
N LEU A 131 1.04 13.38 8.41
CA LEU A 131 0.57 14.09 9.60
C LEU A 131 1.49 15.29 9.91
N LYS A 132 1.53 16.27 9.02
CA LYS A 132 2.31 17.52 9.06
C LYS A 132 3.82 17.33 8.79
N CYS A 133 4.45 16.31 9.36
CA CYS A 133 5.87 16.00 9.16
C CYS A 133 6.04 14.48 9.21
N ALA A 134 6.86 13.91 8.31
CA ALA A 134 7.12 12.49 8.30
C ALA A 134 8.60 12.16 8.05
N PHE A 135 9.03 11.04 8.60
CA PHE A 135 10.30 10.43 8.32
C PHE A 135 10.25 9.79 6.92
N ARG A 136 11.32 9.98 6.13
CA ARG A 136 11.44 9.40 4.80
C ARG A 136 12.41 8.22 4.87
N ALA A 137 11.88 7.02 4.87
CA ALA A 137 12.66 5.80 4.94
C ALA A 137 13.16 5.34 3.56
N ASP A 138 14.34 4.70 3.52
CA ASP A 138 14.81 3.89 2.39
C ASP A 138 14.18 2.48 2.48
N CYS A 139 13.91 2.01 3.71
CA CYS A 139 13.27 0.74 3.99
C CYS A 139 12.39 0.84 5.24
N THR A 140 11.22 0.22 5.20
CA THR A 140 10.34 0.06 6.36
C THR A 140 10.24 -1.41 6.72
N ILE A 141 10.68 -1.76 7.94
CA ILE A 141 10.54 -3.11 8.48
C ILE A 141 9.27 -3.15 9.32
N THR A 142 8.21 -3.68 8.73
CA THR A 142 6.90 -3.75 9.37
C THR A 142 6.63 -5.13 9.99
N PHE A 143 5.74 -5.18 10.97
CA PHE A 143 5.49 -6.39 11.75
C PHE A 143 4.14 -7.02 11.41
N ALA A 144 4.11 -8.34 11.32
CA ALA A 144 2.99 -9.21 10.98
C ALA A 144 2.41 -8.95 9.58
N TYR A 145 1.83 -7.79 9.34
CA TYR A 145 1.16 -7.41 8.10
C TYR A 145 1.53 -5.99 7.68
N GLU A 146 1.52 -5.74 6.39
CA GLU A 146 1.63 -4.40 5.82
C GLU A 146 0.40 -3.57 6.17
N LYS A 147 0.57 -2.27 6.37
CA LYS A 147 -0.52 -1.36 6.70
C LYS A 147 -0.99 -0.66 5.43
N ILE A 148 -2.30 -0.45 5.30
CA ILE A 148 -2.91 0.16 4.12
C ILE A 148 -2.23 1.49 3.76
N GLY A 149 -1.91 2.30 4.77
CA GLY A 149 -1.27 3.61 4.58
C GLY A 149 0.11 3.55 3.94
N MET A 150 0.79 2.39 3.93
CA MET A 150 2.05 2.20 3.22
C MET A 150 1.89 2.19 1.69
N HIS A 151 0.71 1.83 1.22
CA HIS A 151 0.40 1.69 -0.20
C HIS A 151 -0.38 2.88 -0.77
N LEU A 152 -0.91 3.74 0.09
CA LEU A 152 -1.69 4.90 -0.32
C LEU A 152 -0.81 6.15 -0.46
N PHE A 153 -1.12 6.97 -1.48
CA PHE A 153 -0.49 8.28 -1.65
C PHE A 153 -1.01 9.26 -0.58
N PRO A 154 -0.13 10.09 0.01
CA PRO A 154 1.31 10.23 -0.24
C PRO A 154 2.21 9.29 0.60
N GLY A 155 1.68 8.46 1.48
CA GLY A 155 2.44 7.61 2.40
C GLY A 155 3.43 6.68 1.70
N ASN A 156 3.05 6.14 0.53
CA ASN A 156 3.90 5.26 -0.27
C ASN A 156 5.22 5.90 -0.75
N GLU A 157 5.33 7.25 -0.74
CA GLU A 157 6.57 7.94 -1.05
C GLU A 157 7.56 8.02 0.14
N TYR A 158 7.12 7.62 1.33
CA TYR A 158 7.90 7.73 2.57
C TYR A 158 8.38 6.39 3.12
N VAL A 159 7.81 5.27 2.66
CA VAL A 159 8.08 3.94 3.25
C VAL A 159 9.33 3.26 2.67
N GLY A 160 9.78 3.66 1.48
CA GLY A 160 10.85 2.96 0.77
C GLY A 160 10.50 1.50 0.45
N GLU A 161 11.47 0.60 0.52
CA GLU A 161 11.24 -0.84 0.42
C GLU A 161 10.49 -1.34 1.66
N ILE A 162 9.40 -2.08 1.47
CA ILE A 162 8.62 -2.65 2.58
C ILE A 162 9.10 -4.09 2.82
N VAL A 163 9.47 -4.38 4.06
CA VAL A 163 9.86 -5.73 4.49
C VAL A 163 8.99 -6.16 5.65
N THR A 164 8.13 -7.13 5.44
CA THR A 164 7.27 -7.69 6.48
C THR A 164 7.99 -8.77 7.27
N LYS A 165 7.96 -8.66 8.60
CA LYS A 165 8.51 -9.66 9.52
C LYS A 165 7.42 -10.29 10.37
N GLN A 166 7.38 -11.60 10.36
CA GLN A 166 6.46 -12.36 11.21
C GLN A 166 6.89 -12.28 12.68
N ILE A 167 5.92 -12.03 13.54
CA ILE A 167 6.09 -11.92 15.01
C ILE A 167 5.23 -12.91 15.78
N GLY A 168 4.77 -13.98 15.12
CA GLY A 168 3.90 -15.00 15.71
C GLY A 168 2.41 -14.67 15.63
N ILE A 169 2.02 -13.63 14.89
CA ILE A 169 0.62 -13.34 14.56
C ILE A 169 0.34 -13.99 13.20
N THR A 170 -0.53 -14.99 13.19
CA THR A 170 -0.88 -15.76 11.99
C THR A 170 -2.31 -15.43 11.54
N ASP A 171 -2.70 -15.92 10.35
CA ASP A 171 -4.03 -15.69 9.78
C ASP A 171 -5.16 -16.23 10.67
N GLU A 172 -4.89 -17.26 11.47
CA GLU A 172 -5.85 -17.79 12.44
C GLU A 172 -6.22 -16.76 13.51
N SER A 173 -5.39 -15.74 13.74
CA SER A 173 -5.70 -14.66 14.70
C SER A 173 -6.86 -13.78 14.26
N PHE A 174 -7.21 -13.77 12.95
CA PHE A 174 -8.39 -13.06 12.45
C PHE A 174 -9.71 -13.71 12.87
N LEU A 175 -9.68 -14.99 13.27
CA LEU A 175 -10.84 -15.78 13.74
C LEU A 175 -12.01 -15.71 12.75
N THR A 176 -13.02 -14.89 13.07
CA THR A 176 -14.23 -14.74 12.26
C THR A 176 -14.25 -13.45 11.43
N GLN A 177 -13.29 -12.54 11.63
CA GLN A 177 -13.22 -11.28 10.90
C GLN A 177 -12.07 -11.32 9.90
N MET A 178 -12.42 -11.46 8.62
CA MET A 178 -11.43 -11.32 7.54
C MET A 178 -11.03 -9.85 7.37
N PRO A 179 -9.77 -9.57 6.99
CA PRO A 179 -9.33 -8.23 6.66
C PRO A 179 -10.20 -7.61 5.56
N GLY A 180 -10.55 -6.34 5.71
CA GLY A 180 -11.34 -5.62 4.70
C GLY A 180 -10.56 -5.28 3.42
N VAL A 181 -9.25 -5.41 3.46
CA VAL A 181 -8.33 -5.15 2.33
C VAL A 181 -7.33 -6.28 2.27
N MET A 182 -7.12 -6.79 1.07
CA MET A 182 -6.13 -7.82 0.76
C MET A 182 -5.27 -7.37 -0.42
N ALA A 183 -4.00 -7.72 -0.43
CA ALA A 183 -3.11 -7.57 -1.55
C ALA A 183 -2.92 -8.92 -2.26
N PHE A 184 -2.74 -8.89 -3.59
CA PHE A 184 -2.34 -10.08 -4.33
C PHE A 184 -0.82 -10.22 -4.28
N GLU A 185 -0.38 -11.45 -4.02
CA GLU A 185 1.03 -11.84 -4.05
C GLU A 185 1.30 -12.78 -5.24
N MET A 186 2.57 -13.03 -5.53
CA MET A 186 2.95 -13.94 -6.64
C MET A 186 2.41 -15.34 -6.44
N GLU A 187 2.30 -15.79 -5.19
CA GLU A 187 1.74 -17.09 -4.80
C GLU A 187 0.27 -17.23 -5.19
N ASP A 188 -0.47 -16.13 -5.26
CA ASP A 188 -1.89 -16.14 -5.63
C ASP A 188 -2.11 -16.48 -7.10
N LEU A 189 -1.07 -16.39 -7.93
CA LEU A 189 -1.13 -16.87 -9.32
C LEU A 189 -1.52 -18.34 -9.42
N ARG A 190 -1.28 -19.14 -8.37
CA ARG A 190 -1.73 -20.55 -8.28
C ARG A 190 -3.24 -20.71 -8.36
N PHE A 191 -4.02 -19.67 -8.00
CA PHE A 191 -5.47 -19.68 -8.07
C PHE A 191 -6.03 -19.36 -9.47
N LEU A 192 -5.16 -18.92 -10.41
CA LEU A 192 -5.58 -18.73 -11.78
C LEU A 192 -5.99 -20.07 -12.40
N PRO A 193 -7.20 -20.16 -12.97
CA PRO A 193 -7.68 -21.42 -13.54
C PRO A 193 -6.82 -21.82 -14.75
N LYS A 194 -6.40 -23.08 -14.78
CA LYS A 194 -5.72 -23.63 -15.95
C LYS A 194 -6.70 -23.75 -17.11
N ARG A 195 -6.25 -23.37 -18.30
CA ARG A 195 -7.06 -23.54 -19.52
C ARG A 195 -7.19 -25.01 -19.87
N ALA A 196 -8.42 -25.48 -20.02
CA ALA A 196 -8.68 -26.84 -20.51
C ALA A 196 -8.32 -26.93 -21.99
N SER A 197 -7.77 -28.09 -22.44
CA SER A 197 -7.40 -28.32 -23.84
C SER A 197 -8.61 -28.29 -24.79
N HIS A 198 -9.78 -28.71 -24.31
CA HIS A 198 -11.04 -28.62 -25.03
C HIS A 198 -11.89 -27.44 -24.50
N SER A 199 -11.53 -26.25 -24.91
CA SER A 199 -12.23 -25.02 -24.50
C SER A 199 -12.36 -24.06 -25.70
N ASN A 200 -13.36 -23.20 -25.66
CA ASN A 200 -13.61 -22.17 -26.66
C ASN A 200 -13.71 -20.80 -25.98
N LYS A 201 -13.81 -19.73 -26.77
CA LYS A 201 -13.90 -18.37 -26.26
C LYS A 201 -15.04 -18.16 -25.25
N GLY A 202 -16.14 -18.89 -25.36
CA GLY A 202 -17.27 -18.82 -24.42
C GLY A 202 -16.96 -19.42 -23.03
N SER A 203 -15.93 -20.28 -22.94
CA SER A 203 -15.52 -20.93 -21.67
C SER A 203 -14.76 -19.99 -20.73
N PHE A 204 -14.30 -18.82 -21.20
CA PHE A 204 -13.41 -17.92 -20.45
C PHE A 204 -14.08 -16.59 -20.10
N GLY A 205 -15.41 -16.63 -19.96
CA GLY A 205 -16.21 -15.51 -19.50
C GLY A 205 -16.47 -14.42 -20.54
N LYS A 206 -17.46 -13.60 -20.22
CA LYS A 206 -17.98 -12.50 -21.03
C LYS A 206 -17.81 -11.20 -20.24
N LEU A 207 -16.99 -10.32 -20.74
CA LEU A 207 -16.72 -9.03 -20.14
C LEU A 207 -17.42 -7.91 -20.91
N LEU A 208 -18.21 -7.09 -20.20
CA LEU A 208 -18.69 -5.82 -20.71
C LEU A 208 -17.78 -4.69 -20.21
N LEU A 209 -17.19 -3.96 -21.13
CA LEU A 209 -16.47 -2.72 -20.85
C LEU A 209 -17.37 -1.52 -21.20
N ILE A 210 -17.68 -0.68 -20.24
CA ILE A 210 -18.31 0.62 -20.46
C ILE A 210 -17.19 1.65 -20.39
N ALA A 211 -16.66 2.04 -21.57
CA ALA A 211 -15.39 2.76 -21.64
C ALA A 211 -15.30 3.67 -22.88
N GLY A 212 -14.49 4.71 -22.75
CA GLY A 212 -14.28 5.71 -23.80
C GLY A 212 -15.34 6.81 -23.79
N SER A 213 -14.96 7.96 -24.26
CA SER A 213 -15.83 9.10 -24.56
C SER A 213 -15.56 9.59 -25.96
N VAL A 214 -16.37 10.53 -26.46
CA VAL A 214 -16.10 11.21 -27.75
C VAL A 214 -14.67 11.72 -27.77
N ASP A 215 -13.96 11.48 -28.86
CA ASP A 215 -12.55 11.81 -29.07
C ASP A 215 -11.54 11.12 -28.14
N MET A 216 -11.99 10.18 -27.29
CA MET A 216 -11.16 9.49 -26.31
C MET A 216 -11.37 7.96 -26.32
N ALA A 217 -11.07 7.33 -27.47
CA ALA A 217 -11.16 5.87 -27.63
C ALA A 217 -10.09 5.09 -26.84
N GLY A 218 -8.98 5.75 -26.45
CA GLY A 218 -7.79 5.11 -25.89
C GLY A 218 -8.07 4.27 -24.66
N ALA A 219 -8.89 4.76 -23.72
CA ALA A 219 -9.26 4.02 -22.50
C ALA A 219 -9.97 2.70 -22.85
N ALA A 220 -10.91 2.73 -23.80
CA ALA A 220 -11.63 1.54 -24.26
C ALA A 220 -10.69 0.55 -24.97
N VAL A 221 -9.77 1.04 -25.80
CA VAL A 221 -8.77 0.23 -26.51
C VAL A 221 -7.85 -0.47 -25.52
N LEU A 222 -7.26 0.27 -24.56
CA LEU A 222 -6.33 -0.29 -23.58
C LEU A 222 -7.00 -1.30 -22.67
N SER A 223 -8.20 -0.99 -22.17
CA SER A 223 -8.95 -1.90 -21.31
C SER A 223 -9.34 -3.19 -22.01
N ALA A 224 -9.77 -3.12 -23.28
CA ALA A 224 -10.11 -4.31 -24.05
C ALA A 224 -8.89 -5.17 -24.38
N LYS A 225 -7.75 -4.54 -24.74
CA LYS A 225 -6.48 -5.26 -24.91
C LYS A 225 -6.04 -5.96 -23.64
N ALA A 226 -6.09 -5.27 -22.49
CA ALA A 226 -5.76 -5.85 -21.21
C ALA A 226 -6.65 -7.06 -20.87
N ALA A 227 -7.96 -6.96 -21.13
CA ALA A 227 -8.89 -8.05 -20.90
C ALA A 227 -8.55 -9.30 -21.73
N TYR A 228 -8.23 -9.16 -23.01
CA TYR A 228 -7.81 -10.29 -23.84
C TYR A 228 -6.45 -10.83 -23.43
N THR A 229 -5.50 -9.97 -23.07
CA THR A 229 -4.18 -10.39 -22.57
C THR A 229 -4.31 -11.17 -21.27
N ALA A 230 -5.21 -10.75 -20.37
CA ALA A 230 -5.53 -11.50 -19.15
C ALA A 230 -6.27 -12.81 -19.40
N GLY A 231 -6.74 -13.05 -20.66
CA GLY A 231 -7.33 -14.31 -21.06
C GLY A 231 -8.84 -14.34 -21.10
N CYS A 232 -9.51 -13.21 -21.06
CA CYS A 232 -10.97 -13.12 -21.22
C CYS A 232 -11.41 -13.73 -22.56
N GLY A 233 -12.52 -14.46 -22.54
CA GLY A 233 -13.02 -15.16 -23.75
C GLY A 233 -13.76 -14.27 -24.72
N LEU A 234 -14.60 -13.39 -24.23
CA LEU A 234 -15.41 -12.47 -25.02
C LEU A 234 -15.43 -11.10 -24.34
N VAL A 235 -15.07 -10.07 -25.09
CA VAL A 235 -15.11 -8.68 -24.65
C VAL A 235 -16.13 -7.91 -25.50
N ARG A 236 -17.09 -7.29 -24.85
CA ARG A 236 -18.04 -6.36 -25.46
C ARG A 236 -17.74 -4.97 -24.94
N VAL A 237 -17.59 -3.99 -25.83
CA VAL A 237 -17.34 -2.60 -25.47
C VAL A 237 -18.58 -1.76 -25.73
N PHE A 238 -19.10 -1.11 -24.70
CA PHE A 238 -20.17 -0.11 -24.80
C PHE A 238 -19.53 1.28 -24.80
N THR A 239 -19.66 2.00 -25.92
CA THR A 239 -18.88 3.22 -26.19
C THR A 239 -19.63 4.13 -27.16
N PRO A 240 -19.31 5.45 -27.24
CA PRO A 240 -19.82 6.32 -28.29
C PRO A 240 -19.53 5.80 -29.71
N GLU A 241 -20.43 6.10 -30.64
CA GLU A 241 -20.32 5.65 -32.05
C GLU A 241 -19.02 6.08 -32.72
N GLU A 242 -18.50 7.24 -32.36
CA GLU A 242 -17.25 7.81 -32.90
C GLU A 242 -16.04 6.92 -32.64
N ASN A 243 -16.10 6.11 -31.56
CA ASN A 243 -15.03 5.20 -31.17
C ASN A 243 -15.04 3.87 -31.95
N ARG A 244 -16.03 3.64 -32.80
CA ARG A 244 -16.18 2.40 -33.57
C ARG A 244 -14.94 2.10 -34.42
N ILE A 245 -14.52 3.04 -35.22
CA ILE A 245 -13.38 2.84 -36.18
C ILE A 245 -12.08 2.58 -35.40
N PRO A 246 -11.68 3.41 -34.43
CA PRO A 246 -10.47 3.15 -33.65
C PRO A 246 -10.47 1.78 -32.95
N LEU A 247 -11.60 1.35 -32.40
CA LEU A 247 -11.71 0.06 -31.71
C LEU A 247 -11.64 -1.11 -32.67
N GLN A 248 -12.40 -1.09 -33.79
CA GLN A 248 -12.37 -2.17 -34.78
C GLN A 248 -11.02 -2.32 -35.45
N THR A 249 -10.30 -1.20 -35.64
CA THR A 249 -8.93 -1.24 -36.20
C THR A 249 -7.93 -1.81 -35.17
N SER A 250 -8.06 -1.44 -33.91
CA SER A 250 -7.09 -1.81 -32.86
C SER A 250 -7.36 -3.17 -32.22
N ILE A 251 -8.63 -3.60 -32.16
CA ILE A 251 -9.07 -4.82 -31.49
C ILE A 251 -10.26 -5.41 -32.27
N PRO A 252 -10.01 -6.01 -33.44
CA PRO A 252 -11.08 -6.54 -34.31
C PRO A 252 -11.89 -7.68 -33.64
N GLU A 253 -11.36 -8.34 -32.59
CA GLU A 253 -12.04 -9.39 -31.85
C GLU A 253 -13.13 -8.88 -30.92
N ALA A 254 -13.10 -7.60 -30.55
CA ALA A 254 -14.06 -7.05 -29.60
C ALA A 254 -15.43 -6.82 -30.24
N VAL A 255 -16.47 -7.19 -29.52
CA VAL A 255 -17.86 -6.90 -29.93
C VAL A 255 -18.21 -5.48 -29.48
N LEU A 256 -18.68 -4.66 -30.42
CA LEU A 256 -19.04 -3.28 -30.09
C LEU A 256 -20.55 -3.13 -29.96
N THR A 257 -20.97 -2.44 -28.92
CA THR A 257 -22.30 -1.87 -28.76
C THR A 257 -22.14 -0.36 -28.63
N THR A 258 -22.50 0.37 -29.67
CA THR A 258 -22.29 1.81 -29.73
C THR A 258 -23.58 2.58 -29.48
N TYR A 259 -23.44 3.80 -28.95
CA TYR A 259 -24.53 4.73 -28.72
C TYR A 259 -24.19 6.12 -29.24
N HIS A 260 -25.23 6.88 -29.56
CA HIS A 260 -25.07 8.28 -29.92
C HIS A 260 -24.90 9.11 -28.64
N PRO A 261 -23.87 10.00 -28.55
CA PRO A 261 -23.59 10.74 -27.30
C PRO A 261 -24.76 11.56 -26.78
N GLU A 262 -25.59 12.12 -27.66
CA GLU A 262 -26.76 12.92 -27.29
C GLU A 262 -27.98 12.07 -26.92
N LYS A 263 -27.96 10.76 -27.21
CA LYS A 263 -29.08 9.85 -26.98
C LYS A 263 -28.61 8.48 -26.53
N LEU A 264 -28.32 8.38 -25.24
CA LEU A 264 -27.99 7.10 -24.61
C LEU A 264 -29.18 6.15 -24.71
N ASP A 265 -28.99 5.00 -25.34
CA ASP A 265 -30.01 3.96 -25.43
C ASP A 265 -29.88 3.02 -24.22
N ALA A 266 -30.68 3.28 -23.19
CA ALA A 266 -30.69 2.49 -21.97
C ALA A 266 -31.08 1.01 -22.22
N SER A 267 -31.84 0.72 -23.26
CA SER A 267 -32.24 -0.66 -23.61
C SER A 267 -31.04 -1.46 -24.10
N LYS A 268 -30.20 -0.87 -24.96
CA LYS A 268 -28.94 -1.50 -25.42
C LYS A 268 -27.95 -1.71 -24.31
N LEU A 269 -27.84 -0.76 -23.38
CA LEU A 269 -27.01 -0.93 -22.19
C LEU A 269 -27.50 -2.06 -21.31
N SER A 270 -28.80 -2.10 -21.03
CA SER A 270 -29.41 -3.18 -20.23
C SER A 270 -29.22 -4.56 -20.87
N GLU A 271 -29.34 -4.68 -22.18
CA GLU A 271 -29.09 -5.92 -22.92
C GLU A 271 -27.60 -6.32 -22.80
N ALA A 272 -26.67 -5.38 -22.99
CA ALA A 272 -25.26 -5.65 -22.86
C ALA A 272 -24.87 -6.08 -21.42
N MET A 273 -25.48 -5.48 -20.40
CA MET A 273 -25.29 -5.85 -19.00
C MET A 273 -25.80 -7.27 -18.70
N LYS A 274 -26.96 -7.64 -19.21
CA LYS A 274 -27.53 -9.01 -19.07
C LYS A 274 -26.66 -10.08 -19.74
N TRP A 275 -25.99 -9.74 -20.83
CA TRP A 275 -25.13 -10.65 -21.57
C TRP A 275 -23.84 -10.95 -20.83
N ALA A 276 -23.32 -10.03 -20.00
CA ALA A 276 -22.00 -10.10 -19.38
C ALA A 276 -22.00 -10.91 -18.10
N ASP A 277 -20.89 -11.60 -17.83
CA ASP A 277 -20.60 -12.22 -16.54
C ASP A 277 -19.96 -11.21 -15.58
N VAL A 278 -19.15 -10.27 -16.13
CA VAL A 278 -18.48 -9.20 -15.40
C VAL A 278 -18.63 -7.88 -16.16
N ILE A 279 -18.79 -6.79 -15.42
CA ILE A 279 -18.91 -5.44 -15.96
C ILE A 279 -17.76 -4.60 -15.39
N VAL A 280 -17.02 -3.94 -16.27
CA VAL A 280 -16.00 -2.96 -15.90
C VAL A 280 -16.42 -1.60 -16.44
N TRP A 281 -16.40 -0.60 -15.59
CA TRP A 281 -16.68 0.77 -15.95
C TRP A 281 -15.44 1.62 -15.75
N THR A 282 -15.01 2.30 -16.83
CA THR A 282 -13.92 3.29 -16.80
C THR A 282 -14.50 4.66 -17.10
N GLY A 283 -14.52 5.56 -16.14
CA GLY A 283 -15.04 6.92 -16.33
C GLY A 283 -15.46 7.62 -15.05
N ASN A 284 -15.66 8.93 -15.13
CA ASN A 284 -16.00 9.76 -13.98
C ASN A 284 -17.49 9.55 -13.60
N ARG A 285 -17.76 9.28 -12.32
CA ARG A 285 -19.12 9.03 -11.79
C ARG A 285 -20.13 10.18 -11.99
N ASN A 286 -19.66 11.37 -12.37
CA ASN A 286 -20.46 12.59 -12.31
C ASN A 286 -21.20 12.94 -13.61
N ARG A 287 -21.16 12.11 -14.64
CA ARG A 287 -21.94 12.37 -15.88
C ARG A 287 -22.61 11.08 -16.35
N GLU A 288 -23.93 11.03 -16.15
CA GLU A 288 -24.94 10.33 -16.98
C GLU A 288 -25.31 8.86 -16.71
N CYS A 289 -24.96 8.25 -15.58
CA CYS A 289 -25.71 7.04 -15.16
C CYS A 289 -26.14 7.18 -13.69
N SER A 290 -27.42 7.23 -13.44
CA SER A 290 -27.92 7.17 -12.07
C SER A 290 -27.66 5.79 -11.49
N THR A 291 -27.14 5.73 -10.27
CA THR A 291 -26.83 4.49 -9.52
C THR A 291 -28.06 3.57 -9.38
N SER A 292 -29.27 4.09 -9.55
CA SER A 292 -30.54 3.34 -9.51
C SER A 292 -30.68 2.26 -10.59
N ASP A 293 -30.02 2.41 -11.74
CA ASP A 293 -30.09 1.40 -12.81
C ASP A 293 -29.09 0.27 -12.60
N CYS A 294 -28.04 0.50 -11.80
CA CYS A 294 -27.02 -0.52 -11.46
C CYS A 294 -27.40 -1.36 -10.23
N GLU A 295 -28.20 -0.81 -9.31
CA GLU A 295 -28.57 -1.50 -8.06
C GLU A 295 -29.65 -2.55 -8.24
N ASN A 296 -30.46 -2.48 -9.31
CA ASN A 296 -31.55 -3.41 -9.59
C ASN A 296 -31.17 -4.66 -10.40
N SER A 297 -29.94 -4.77 -10.88
CA SER A 297 -29.44 -6.02 -11.47
C SER A 297 -28.56 -6.73 -10.45
N ALA A 298 -28.99 -7.91 -10.01
CA ALA A 298 -28.35 -8.77 -9.03
C ALA A 298 -26.81 -8.69 -9.07
N ALA A 299 -26.25 -8.21 -7.97
CA ALA A 299 -24.83 -8.10 -7.60
C ALA A 299 -23.87 -8.95 -8.43
N LYS A 300 -23.40 -8.43 -9.54
CA LYS A 300 -22.19 -8.89 -10.20
C LYS A 300 -21.11 -7.88 -9.84
N SER A 301 -20.05 -8.36 -9.21
CA SER A 301 -18.99 -7.55 -8.61
C SER A 301 -18.50 -6.45 -9.55
N ILE A 302 -18.67 -5.22 -9.12
CA ILE A 302 -18.18 -4.03 -9.82
C ILE A 302 -16.78 -3.76 -9.27
N CYS A 303 -15.75 -4.04 -10.05
CA CYS A 303 -14.42 -3.51 -9.80
C CYS A 303 -14.38 -2.06 -10.27
N SER A 304 -14.56 -1.11 -9.36
CA SER A 304 -14.32 0.31 -9.63
C SER A 304 -12.87 0.64 -9.31
N GLY A 305 -11.99 0.64 -10.32
CA GLY A 305 -10.69 1.28 -10.18
C GLY A 305 -10.88 2.80 -10.12
N ARG A 306 -10.47 3.43 -9.03
CA ARG A 306 -10.18 4.86 -8.98
C ARG A 306 -8.69 5.05 -9.27
N PRO A 307 -8.28 6.16 -9.92
CA PRO A 307 -6.91 6.60 -9.87
C PRO A 307 -6.53 7.08 -8.49
#